data_295bf78723b953a975088e3f81c170f8
#
_entry.id   295bf78723b953a975088e3f81c170f8
#
_cell.length_a   1.000
_cell.length_b   1.000
_cell.length_c   1.000
_cell.angle_alpha   90.00
_cell.angle_beta   90.00
_cell.angle_gamma   90.00
#
_symmetry.space_group_name_H-M   'P 1'
#
loop_
_entity.id
_entity.type
_entity.pdbx_description
1 polymer ?
#
loop_
_entity_poly.entity_id
_entity_poly.type
_entity_poly.pdbx_seq_one_letter_code
_entity_poly.pdbx_strand_id
1 'polypeptide(L)' 'MSRSNYHTTQNLYEASYLLAKGFKLTGKDAQESKTTLFFEGEGVEQEALRYYNGGSVKAKAYSDAYRTLKDYIFER' A
#
# COMPACT_ATOMS: atom_id res chain seq x y z
N MET A 1 -22.73 4.55 -10.61
CA MET A 1 -21.39 5.10 -10.47
C MET A 1 -20.43 4.03 -10.00
N SER A 2 -19.33 3.91 -10.67
CA SER A 2 -18.36 2.88 -10.33
C SER A 2 -17.38 3.38 -9.30
N ARG A 3 -16.92 2.47 -8.49
CA ARG A 3 -15.84 2.77 -7.57
C ARG A 3 -14.56 2.21 -8.11
N SER A 4 -13.49 2.92 -7.87
CA SER A 4 -12.19 2.39 -8.23
C SER A 4 -11.77 1.33 -7.23
N ASN A 5 -11.38 0.17 -7.75
CA ASN A 5 -10.81 -0.89 -6.93
C ASN A 5 -9.30 -0.88 -7.00
N TYR A 6 -8.74 0.20 -7.53
CA TYR A 6 -7.31 0.33 -7.69
C TYR A 6 -6.81 1.58 -7.00
N HIS A 7 -5.60 1.52 -6.52
CA HIS A 7 -4.99 2.66 -5.87
C HIS A 7 -3.49 2.58 -6.04
N THR A 8 -2.87 3.74 -6.28
CA THR A 8 -1.43 3.79 -6.39
C THR A 8 -0.90 4.77 -5.36
N THR A 9 0.31 4.49 -4.86
CA THR A 9 0.91 5.37 -3.88
C THR A 9 2.42 5.27 -3.96
N GLN A 10 3.08 6.40 -3.69
CA GLN A 10 4.53 6.44 -3.55
C GLN A 10 4.94 6.50 -2.08
N ASN A 11 3.97 6.49 -1.19
CA ASN A 11 4.23 6.60 0.24
C ASN A 11 4.33 5.19 0.82
N LEU A 12 5.54 4.84 1.25
CA LEU A 12 5.78 3.50 1.77
C LEU A 12 4.95 3.21 3.02
N TYR A 13 4.72 4.21 3.83
CA TYR A 13 3.94 4.02 5.06
C TYR A 13 2.48 3.75 4.74
N GLU A 14 1.93 4.50 3.80
CA GLU A 14 0.55 4.24 3.37
C GLU A 14 0.43 2.86 2.73
N ALA A 15 1.41 2.50 1.91
CA ALA A 15 1.41 1.20 1.25
C ALA A 15 1.46 0.08 2.28
N SER A 16 2.27 0.26 3.33
CA SER A 16 2.36 -0.75 4.39
C SER A 16 1.02 -0.92 5.09
N TYR A 17 0.32 0.19 5.31
CA TYR A 17 -1.00 0.14 5.91
C TYR A 17 -1.97 -0.66 5.04
N LEU A 18 -1.96 -0.39 3.73
CA LEU A 18 -2.86 -1.09 2.82
C LEU A 18 -2.54 -2.57 2.74
N LEU A 19 -1.27 -2.92 2.69
CA LEU A 19 -0.89 -4.31 2.65
C LEU A 19 -1.29 -5.02 3.94
N ALA A 20 -1.10 -4.36 5.08
CA ALA A 20 -1.48 -4.93 6.36
C ALA A 20 -2.98 -5.12 6.48
N LYS A 21 -3.76 -4.29 5.77
CA LYS A 21 -5.22 -4.43 5.75
C LYS A 21 -5.68 -5.57 4.85
N GLY A 22 -4.78 -6.15 4.06
CA GLY A 22 -5.13 -7.29 3.25
C GLY A 22 -5.38 -6.97 1.78
N PHE A 23 -5.11 -5.75 1.35
CA PHE A 23 -5.26 -5.43 -0.06
C PHE A 23 -4.12 -6.03 -0.85
N LYS A 24 -4.41 -6.36 -2.09
CA LYS A 24 -3.47 -7.07 -2.94
C LYS A 24 -2.50 -6.09 -3.59
N LEU A 25 -1.22 -6.36 -3.44
CA LEU A 25 -0.17 -5.61 -4.13
C LEU A 25 -0.01 -6.22 -5.52
N THR A 26 -0.28 -5.43 -6.55
CA THR A 26 -0.30 -5.97 -7.91
C THR A 26 0.94 -5.62 -8.72
N GLY A 27 1.73 -4.66 -8.28
CA GLY A 27 2.94 -4.34 -9.02
C GLY A 27 3.58 -3.06 -8.55
N LYS A 28 4.62 -2.68 -9.23
CA LYS A 28 5.33 -1.44 -8.94
C LYS A 28 5.84 -0.83 -10.23
N ASP A 29 6.09 0.47 -10.18
CA ASP A 29 6.69 1.22 -11.27
C ASP A 29 7.81 2.05 -10.66
N ALA A 30 9.04 1.66 -10.92
CA ALA A 30 10.20 2.35 -10.37
C ALA A 30 10.78 3.30 -11.41
N GLN A 31 10.85 4.57 -11.07
CA GLN A 31 11.42 5.58 -11.96
C GLN A 31 12.37 6.45 -11.15
N GLU A 32 13.61 6.41 -11.54
CA GLU A 32 14.66 7.20 -10.89
C GLU A 32 14.65 6.93 -9.39
N SER A 33 14.30 7.93 -8.59
CA SER A 33 14.33 7.78 -7.14
C SER A 33 12.95 7.49 -6.56
N LYS A 34 11.93 7.30 -7.41
CA LYS A 34 10.56 7.13 -6.93
C LYS A 34 10.02 5.78 -7.35
N THR A 35 9.32 5.14 -6.45
CA THR A 35 8.64 3.89 -6.74
C THR A 35 7.17 4.05 -6.43
N THR A 36 6.33 3.77 -7.42
CA THR A 36 4.89 3.78 -7.26
C THR A 36 4.42 2.36 -7.06
N LEU A 37 3.63 2.14 -6.02
CA LEU A 37 3.11 0.82 -5.70
C LEU A 37 1.63 0.75 -6.08
N PHE A 38 1.23 -0.39 -6.65
CA PHE A 38 -0.13 -0.57 -7.13
C PHE A 38 -0.87 -1.56 -6.25
N PHE A 39 -2.06 -1.16 -5.81
CA PHE A 39 -2.90 -2.01 -4.97
C PHE A 39 -4.26 -2.20 -5.61
N GLU A 40 -4.86 -3.32 -5.28
CA GLU A 40 -6.17 -3.69 -5.81
C GLU A 40 -7.01 -4.27 -4.70
N GLY A 41 -8.30 -3.91 -4.69
CA GLY A 41 -9.22 -4.46 -3.72
C GLY A 41 -10.39 -3.51 -3.51
N GLU A 42 -11.53 -4.10 -3.19
CA GLU A 42 -12.73 -3.30 -2.96
C GLU A 42 -12.51 -2.39 -1.75
N GLY A 43 -12.79 -1.10 -1.94
CA GLY A 43 -12.65 -0.13 -0.87
C GLY A 43 -11.23 0.34 -0.62
N VAL A 44 -10.29 0.02 -1.52
CA VAL A 44 -8.89 0.36 -1.28
C VAL A 44 -8.67 1.86 -1.18
N GLU A 45 -9.38 2.65 -2.00
CA GLU A 45 -9.20 4.10 -1.93
C GLU A 45 -9.69 4.67 -0.62
N GLN A 46 -10.77 4.11 -0.10
CA GLN A 46 -11.30 4.57 1.17
C GLN A 46 -10.37 4.23 2.31
N GLU A 47 -9.76 3.04 2.27
CA GLU A 47 -8.79 2.69 3.29
C GLU A 47 -7.52 3.53 3.20
N ALA A 48 -7.11 3.89 1.99
CA ALA A 48 -5.96 4.77 1.84
C ALA A 48 -6.24 6.12 2.48
N LEU A 49 -7.46 6.62 2.30
CA LEU A 49 -7.83 7.87 2.94
C LEU A 49 -7.90 7.71 4.46
N ARG A 50 -8.37 6.56 4.91
CA ARG A 50 -8.45 6.30 6.35
C ARG A 50 -7.08 6.31 7.01
N TYR A 51 -6.05 5.91 6.27
CA TYR A 51 -4.70 5.97 6.82
C TYR A 51 -4.37 7.38 7.32
N TYR A 52 -4.75 8.39 6.55
CA TYR A 52 -4.44 9.76 6.90
C TYR A 52 -5.37 10.31 7.99
N ASN A 53 -6.43 9.59 8.29
CA ASN A 53 -7.42 10.02 9.27
C ASN A 53 -7.39 9.16 10.53
N GLY A 54 -6.26 8.55 10.81
CA GLY A 54 -6.09 7.84 12.07
C GLY A 54 -6.49 6.38 12.04
N GLY A 55 -6.56 5.79 10.86
CA GLY A 55 -6.81 4.37 10.78
C GLY A 55 -5.74 3.58 11.48
N SER A 56 -6.06 2.36 11.91
CA SER A 56 -5.12 1.56 12.67
C SER A 56 -5.05 0.14 12.13
N VAL A 57 -3.90 -0.48 12.36
CA VAL A 57 -3.67 -1.88 12.08
C VAL A 57 -2.86 -2.45 13.23
N LYS A 58 -2.79 -3.77 13.31
CA LYS A 58 -1.93 -4.37 14.31
C LYS A 58 -0.48 -4.05 14.03
N ALA A 59 0.26 -3.76 15.08
CA ALA A 59 1.64 -3.32 14.92
C ALA A 59 2.49 -4.36 14.19
N LYS A 60 2.30 -5.64 14.51
CA LYS A 60 3.09 -6.68 13.86
C LYS A 60 2.74 -6.79 12.39
N ALA A 61 1.46 -6.70 12.06
CA ALA A 61 1.03 -6.76 10.67
C ALA A 61 1.64 -5.61 9.87
N TYR A 62 1.64 -4.42 10.45
CA TYR A 62 2.21 -3.26 9.81
C TYR A 62 3.72 -3.41 9.60
N SER A 63 4.40 -3.88 10.64
CA SER A 63 5.84 -4.06 10.58
C SER A 63 6.22 -5.11 9.53
N ASP A 64 5.48 -6.20 9.47
CA ASP A 64 5.73 -7.23 8.47
C ASP A 64 5.47 -6.71 7.07
N ALA A 65 4.39 -5.94 6.90
CA ALA A 65 4.08 -5.35 5.60
C ALA A 65 5.15 -4.37 5.16
N TYR A 66 5.63 -3.55 6.08
CA TYR A 66 6.68 -2.59 5.78
C TYR A 66 7.94 -3.29 5.30
N ARG A 67 8.33 -4.34 6.01
CA ARG A 67 9.53 -5.11 5.63
C ARG A 67 9.33 -5.75 4.26
N THR A 68 8.16 -6.34 4.03
CA THR A 68 7.86 -6.96 2.75
C THR A 68 7.98 -5.96 1.62
N LEU A 69 7.43 -4.77 1.81
CA LEU A 69 7.46 -3.75 0.77
C LEU A 69 8.86 -3.22 0.54
N LYS A 70 9.64 -3.05 1.60
CA LYS A 70 11.03 -2.62 1.43
C LYS A 70 11.80 -3.63 0.62
N ASP A 71 11.63 -4.91 0.92
CA ASP A 71 12.32 -5.95 0.16
C ASP A 71 11.87 -5.92 -1.30
N TYR A 72 10.57 -5.75 -1.52
CA TYR A 72 10.02 -5.71 -2.87
C TYR A 72 10.57 -4.53 -3.67
N ILE A 73 10.65 -3.36 -3.04
CA ILE A 73 11.12 -2.15 -3.72
C ILE A 73 12.59 -2.26 -4.06
N PHE A 74 13.38 -2.80 -3.18
CA PHE A 74 14.83 -2.86 -3.36
C PHE A 74 15.30 -4.18 -3.92
N GLU A 75 14.39 -5.02 -4.31
CA GLU A 75 14.72 -6.29 -4.95
C GLU A 75 15.28 -6.04 -6.34
N ARG A 76 16.25 -6.87 -6.73
CA ARG A 76 16.87 -6.73 -8.05
C ARG A 76 16.51 -7.85 -8.97
#